data_19a4f64fb49400cbcdd890f0f2d04c17
#
_entry.id   19a4f64fb49400cbcdd890f0f2d04c17
#
_cell.length_a   1.000
_cell.length_b   1.000
_cell.length_c   1.000
_cell.angle_alpha   90.00
_cell.angle_beta   90.00
_cell.angle_gamma   90.00
#
_symmetry.space_group_name_H-M   'P 1'
#
loop_
_entity.id
_entity.type
_entity.pdbx_description
1 polymer ?
#
loop_
_entity_poly.entity_id
_entity_poly.type
_entity_poly.pdbx_seq_one_letter_code
_entity_poly.pdbx_strand_id
1 'polypeptide(L)'
;KKIKFKEFSKPFSFCLIFLIFWLLQQFIYSSCFVPFFEITCIKSTSWFQFGLPQALYDVTGAVNKSFNQYSGDLTKEEYIKNFNWLSTWFNRNKIEFLEHLAAFIIPIVVLILINIKNFNFKYHLRKTNFNILLLIGLIGFLGFFIWFTRSPVIRFGIPYLYVFSFFIVILLIDRIVIIKKIKF
;
A
#
# COMPACT_ATOMS: atom_id res chain seq x y z
N LYS A 1 -17.23 24.99 -2.48
CA LYS A 1 -18.24 24.05 -3.02
C LYS A 1 -18.43 22.94 -1.99
N LYS A 2 -19.63 22.83 -1.38
CA LYS A 2 -19.99 21.69 -0.54
C LYS A 2 -20.11 20.48 -1.48
N ILE A 3 -19.23 19.49 -1.28
CA ILE A 3 -19.32 18.21 -2.00
C ILE A 3 -20.68 17.61 -1.65
N LYS A 4 -21.54 17.42 -2.62
CA LYS A 4 -22.86 16.80 -2.39
C LYS A 4 -22.63 15.32 -2.12
N PHE A 5 -22.82 14.91 -0.88
CA PHE A 5 -22.70 13.51 -0.43
C PHE A 5 -23.45 12.51 -1.35
N LYS A 6 -24.49 12.99 -2.03
CA LYS A 6 -25.31 12.24 -3.00
C LYS A 6 -24.55 11.79 -4.25
N GLU A 7 -23.45 12.46 -4.62
CA GLU A 7 -22.65 12.07 -5.80
C GLU A 7 -21.68 10.90 -5.48
N PHE A 8 -21.31 10.75 -4.21
CA PHE A 8 -20.48 9.64 -3.74
C PHE A 8 -21.27 8.37 -3.38
N SER A 9 -22.59 8.49 -3.16
CA SER A 9 -23.38 7.36 -2.68
C SER A 9 -23.47 6.22 -3.72
N LYS A 10 -23.57 6.52 -5.01
CA LYS A 10 -23.68 5.50 -6.06
C LYS A 10 -22.41 4.64 -6.20
N PRO A 11 -21.19 5.23 -6.42
CA PRO A 11 -19.97 4.42 -6.49
C PRO A 11 -19.68 3.71 -5.19
N PHE A 12 -19.98 4.32 -4.04
CA PHE A 12 -19.82 3.67 -2.73
C PHE A 12 -20.75 2.46 -2.56
N SER A 13 -22.02 2.56 -2.96
CA SER A 13 -22.95 1.44 -2.91
C SER A 13 -22.50 0.29 -3.81
N PHE A 14 -21.96 0.59 -4.99
CA PHE A 14 -21.42 -0.41 -5.90
C PHE A 14 -20.22 -1.14 -5.28
N CYS A 15 -19.26 -0.42 -4.72
CA CYS A 15 -18.12 -1.01 -3.99
C CYS A 15 -18.58 -1.88 -2.81
N LEU A 16 -19.60 -1.43 -2.07
CA LEU A 16 -20.17 -2.18 -0.95
C LEU A 16 -20.78 -3.52 -1.39
N ILE A 17 -21.51 -3.53 -2.51
CA ILE A 17 -22.06 -4.75 -3.09
C ILE A 17 -20.94 -5.73 -3.45
N PHE A 18 -19.91 -5.29 -4.14
CA PHE A 18 -18.75 -6.14 -4.46
C PHE A 18 -18.05 -6.68 -3.21
N LEU A 19 -17.87 -5.83 -2.19
CA LEU A 19 -17.31 -6.26 -0.91
C LEU A 19 -18.15 -7.37 -0.26
N ILE A 20 -19.47 -7.21 -0.24
CA ILE A 20 -20.38 -8.23 0.31
C ILE A 20 -20.26 -9.54 -0.46
N PHE A 21 -20.28 -9.51 -1.79
CA PHE A 21 -20.11 -10.71 -2.61
C PHE A 21 -18.74 -11.38 -2.35
N TRP A 22 -17.69 -10.59 -2.25
CA TRP A 22 -16.36 -11.13 -1.94
C TRP A 22 -16.32 -11.78 -0.56
N LEU A 23 -16.89 -11.16 0.48
CA LEU A 23 -16.97 -11.72 1.82
C LEU A 23 -17.79 -13.02 1.85
N LEU A 24 -18.91 -13.06 1.15
CA LEU A 24 -19.73 -14.28 1.01
C LEU A 24 -18.96 -15.40 0.31
N GLN A 25 -18.23 -15.09 -0.75
CA GLN A 25 -17.37 -16.05 -1.44
C GLN A 25 -16.31 -16.62 -0.50
N GLN A 26 -15.60 -15.77 0.27
CA GLN A 26 -14.62 -16.23 1.24
C GLN A 26 -15.27 -17.13 2.30
N PHE A 27 -16.43 -16.74 2.81
CA PHE A 27 -17.18 -17.54 3.78
C PHE A 27 -17.57 -18.92 3.27
N ILE A 28 -18.08 -19.02 2.04
CA ILE A 28 -18.44 -20.29 1.41
C ILE A 28 -17.23 -21.24 1.30
N TYR A 29 -16.05 -20.70 0.94
CA TYR A 29 -14.86 -21.52 0.74
C TYR A 29 -14.11 -21.90 2.03
N SER A 30 -14.13 -21.05 3.05
CA SER A 30 -13.27 -21.23 4.22
C SER A 30 -14.00 -21.19 5.56
N SER A 31 -15.32 -20.98 5.57
CA SER A 31 -16.10 -20.66 6.78
C SER A 31 -15.65 -19.37 7.48
N CYS A 32 -14.85 -18.57 6.83
CA CYS A 32 -14.29 -17.32 7.38
C CYS A 32 -14.61 -16.16 6.43
N PHE A 33 -15.04 -15.02 6.96
CA PHE A 33 -15.19 -13.81 6.14
C PHE A 33 -13.83 -13.28 5.66
N VAL A 34 -12.80 -13.40 6.50
CA VAL A 34 -11.41 -13.10 6.13
C VAL A 34 -10.56 -14.31 6.50
N PRO A 35 -10.16 -15.17 5.54
CA PRO A 35 -9.56 -16.48 5.79
C PRO A 35 -8.27 -16.47 6.64
N PHE A 36 -7.57 -15.32 6.71
CA PHE A 36 -6.33 -15.18 7.49
C PHE A 36 -6.56 -14.79 8.96
N PHE A 37 -7.80 -14.51 9.36
CA PHE A 37 -8.15 -14.09 10.72
C PHE A 37 -9.16 -15.04 11.32
N GLU A 38 -8.71 -15.91 12.21
CA GLU A 38 -9.55 -16.91 12.86
C GLU A 38 -10.78 -16.33 13.58
N ILE A 39 -10.67 -15.10 14.09
CA ILE A 39 -11.77 -14.38 14.75
C ILE A 39 -12.97 -14.13 13.82
N THR A 40 -12.76 -14.14 12.50
CA THR A 40 -13.81 -13.93 11.49
C THR A 40 -14.47 -15.23 11.04
N CYS A 41 -14.09 -16.38 11.63
CA CYS A 41 -14.53 -17.69 11.22
C CYS A 41 -15.70 -18.19 12.06
N ILE A 42 -16.65 -18.86 11.42
CA ILE A 42 -17.76 -19.56 12.08
C ILE A 42 -17.39 -21.03 12.24
N LYS A 43 -16.87 -21.36 13.43
CA LYS A 43 -16.33 -22.69 13.73
C LYS A 43 -17.40 -23.81 13.78
N SER A 44 -18.69 -23.47 13.83
CA SER A 44 -19.79 -24.43 13.86
C SER A 44 -20.19 -24.96 12.49
N THR A 45 -19.64 -24.45 11.41
CA THR A 45 -19.94 -24.96 10.05
C THR A 45 -19.25 -26.29 9.81
N SER A 46 -19.92 -27.21 9.08
CA SER A 46 -19.41 -28.56 8.80
C SER A 46 -18.14 -28.60 7.94
N TRP A 47 -17.82 -27.51 7.23
CA TRP A 47 -16.63 -27.39 6.38
C TRP A 47 -15.53 -26.53 6.99
N PHE A 48 -15.67 -26.08 8.26
CA PHE A 48 -14.60 -25.38 8.94
C PHE A 48 -13.43 -26.35 9.25
N GLN A 49 -12.23 -25.96 8.84
CA GLN A 49 -11.01 -26.74 9.12
C GLN A 49 -10.18 -26.01 10.19
N PHE A 50 -10.04 -26.65 11.33
CA PHE A 50 -9.21 -26.12 12.43
C PHE A 50 -7.76 -25.96 11.98
N GLY A 51 -7.16 -24.81 12.30
CA GLY A 51 -5.79 -24.48 11.94
C GLY A 51 -5.58 -24.00 10.50
N LEU A 52 -6.56 -24.15 9.60
CA LEU A 52 -6.43 -23.68 8.22
C LEU A 52 -6.14 -22.17 8.11
N PRO A 53 -6.82 -21.26 8.83
CA PRO A 53 -6.53 -19.83 8.76
C PRO A 53 -5.08 -19.51 9.13
N GLN A 54 -4.56 -20.13 10.18
CA GLN A 54 -3.17 -19.94 10.60
C GLN A 54 -2.18 -20.52 9.57
N ALA A 55 -2.46 -21.74 9.09
CA ALA A 55 -1.62 -22.37 8.06
C ALA A 55 -1.59 -21.52 6.77
N LEU A 56 -2.71 -21.01 6.32
CA LEU A 56 -2.78 -20.09 5.17
C LEU A 56 -1.99 -18.80 5.40
N TYR A 57 -2.09 -18.23 6.57
CA TYR A 57 -1.35 -17.03 6.96
C TYR A 57 0.17 -17.29 6.88
N ASP A 58 0.63 -18.37 7.49
CA ASP A 58 2.07 -18.70 7.58
C ASP A 58 2.64 -19.08 6.21
N VAL A 59 1.94 -19.93 5.46
CA VAL A 59 2.37 -20.34 4.11
C VAL A 59 2.38 -19.14 3.16
N THR A 60 1.32 -18.35 3.13
CA THR A 60 1.24 -17.17 2.26
C THR A 60 2.29 -16.13 2.64
N GLY A 61 2.48 -15.91 3.94
CA GLY A 61 3.51 -15.00 4.45
C GLY A 61 4.92 -15.43 4.05
N ALA A 62 5.24 -16.72 4.16
CA ALA A 62 6.54 -17.25 3.78
C ALA A 62 6.77 -17.15 2.26
N VAL A 63 5.81 -17.57 1.45
CA VAL A 63 5.90 -17.52 -0.03
C VAL A 63 6.05 -16.08 -0.52
N ASN A 64 5.28 -15.15 0.00
CA ASN A 64 5.36 -13.73 -0.36
C ASN A 64 6.70 -13.10 0.01
N LYS A 65 7.37 -13.64 1.02
CA LYS A 65 8.73 -13.26 1.46
C LYS A 65 9.83 -14.07 0.78
N SER A 66 9.51 -14.86 -0.26
CA SER A 66 10.46 -15.61 -1.07
C SER A 66 11.11 -16.82 -0.34
N PHE A 67 10.43 -17.42 0.63
CA PHE A 67 10.92 -18.60 1.35
C PHE A 67 11.30 -19.74 0.43
N ASN A 68 10.56 -19.95 -0.68
CA ASN A 68 10.84 -21.02 -1.66
C ASN A 68 12.23 -20.90 -2.33
N GLN A 69 12.90 -19.77 -2.18
CA GLN A 69 14.25 -19.53 -2.71
C GLN A 69 15.30 -19.40 -1.61
N TYR A 70 14.87 -19.57 -0.38
CA TYR A 70 15.78 -19.60 0.75
C TYR A 70 16.51 -20.94 0.79
N SER A 71 17.83 -20.91 0.83
CA SER A 71 18.71 -22.09 0.84
C SER A 71 19.37 -22.35 2.21
N GLY A 72 18.98 -21.64 3.24
CA GLY A 72 19.51 -21.82 4.60
C GLY A 72 18.67 -22.78 5.46
N ASP A 73 19.09 -22.95 6.71
CA ASP A 73 18.55 -23.97 7.62
C ASP A 73 17.40 -23.46 8.51
N LEU A 74 16.92 -22.22 8.34
CA LEU A 74 15.83 -21.68 9.16
C LEU A 74 14.49 -22.35 8.80
N THR A 75 13.72 -22.63 9.82
CA THR A 75 12.30 -23.01 9.65
C THR A 75 11.50 -21.86 9.06
N LYS A 76 10.32 -22.14 8.48
CA LYS A 76 9.43 -21.07 7.95
C LYS A 76 9.13 -19.99 8.97
N GLU A 77 8.88 -20.39 10.21
CA GLU A 77 8.52 -19.50 11.31
C GLU A 77 9.68 -18.59 11.68
N GLU A 78 10.90 -19.14 11.77
CA GLU A 78 12.11 -18.36 12.06
C GLU A 78 12.46 -17.44 10.89
N TYR A 79 12.28 -17.90 9.67
CA TYR A 79 12.52 -17.11 8.47
C TYR A 79 11.62 -15.87 8.39
N ILE A 80 10.34 -15.98 8.77
CA ILE A 80 9.40 -14.86 8.76
C ILE A 80 9.71 -13.84 9.85
N LYS A 81 10.29 -14.28 10.98
CA LYS A 81 10.61 -13.43 12.14
C LYS A 81 11.81 -12.51 11.84
N ASN A 82 11.85 -11.40 12.54
CA ASN A 82 13.01 -10.49 12.64
C ASN A 82 13.64 -10.04 11.31
N PHE A 83 12.85 -10.01 10.23
CA PHE A 83 13.33 -9.65 8.89
C PHE A 83 14.41 -10.58 8.30
N ASN A 84 14.55 -11.82 8.78
CA ASN A 84 15.49 -12.80 8.22
C ASN A 84 15.27 -13.06 6.72
N TRP A 85 14.04 -12.84 6.25
CA TRP A 85 13.63 -12.95 4.85
C TRP A 85 14.15 -11.80 3.95
N LEU A 86 14.59 -10.69 4.53
CA LEU A 86 14.87 -9.46 3.78
C LEU A 86 15.95 -9.64 2.71
N SER A 87 17.03 -10.33 3.05
CA SER A 87 18.15 -10.59 2.12
C SER A 87 17.70 -11.42 0.92
N THR A 88 16.99 -12.51 1.16
CA THR A 88 16.50 -13.40 0.10
C THR A 88 15.48 -12.68 -0.79
N TRP A 89 14.55 -11.96 -0.18
CA TRP A 89 13.55 -11.19 -0.89
C TRP A 89 14.19 -10.11 -1.77
N PHE A 90 15.14 -9.36 -1.22
CA PHE A 90 15.83 -8.30 -1.94
C PHE A 90 16.65 -8.86 -3.11
N ASN A 91 17.41 -9.93 -2.90
CA ASN A 91 18.19 -10.56 -3.97
C ASN A 91 17.32 -11.04 -5.14
N ARG A 92 16.12 -11.51 -4.85
CA ARG A 92 15.15 -11.91 -5.86
C ARG A 92 14.55 -10.74 -6.61
N ASN A 93 14.14 -9.72 -5.89
CA ASN A 93 13.25 -8.69 -6.42
C ASN A 93 13.97 -7.36 -6.71
N LYS A 94 15.30 -7.29 -6.51
CA LYS A 94 16.07 -6.05 -6.57
C LYS A 94 15.91 -5.27 -7.87
N ILE A 95 15.89 -5.95 -9.00
CA ILE A 95 15.81 -5.29 -10.32
C ILE A 95 14.44 -4.63 -10.46
N GLU A 96 13.36 -5.41 -10.31
CA GLU A 96 11.99 -4.93 -10.42
C GLU A 96 11.70 -3.82 -9.38
N PHE A 97 12.17 -4.00 -8.14
CA PHE A 97 12.02 -3.00 -7.09
C PHE A 97 12.76 -1.69 -7.42
N LEU A 98 13.99 -1.79 -7.91
CA LEU A 98 14.79 -0.61 -8.30
C LEU A 98 14.21 0.12 -9.50
N GLU A 99 13.67 -0.60 -10.48
CA GLU A 99 12.98 0.01 -11.63
C GLU A 99 11.78 0.85 -11.19
N HIS A 100 10.94 0.31 -10.32
CA HIS A 100 9.80 1.05 -9.76
C HIS A 100 10.24 2.21 -8.86
N LEU A 101 11.29 1.99 -8.06
CA LEU A 101 11.86 3.04 -7.23
C LEU A 101 12.45 4.18 -8.08
N ALA A 102 13.13 3.85 -9.17
CA ALA A 102 13.64 4.85 -10.13
C ALA A 102 12.50 5.62 -10.79
N ALA A 103 11.46 4.93 -11.27
CA ALA A 103 10.26 5.56 -11.82
C ALA A 103 9.55 6.49 -10.80
N PHE A 104 9.67 6.20 -9.52
CA PHE A 104 9.19 7.04 -8.43
C PHE A 104 10.10 8.25 -8.16
N ILE A 105 11.42 8.05 -8.08
CA ILE A 105 12.38 9.08 -7.65
C ILE A 105 12.68 10.07 -8.78
N ILE A 106 12.84 9.60 -10.03
CA ILE A 106 13.27 10.44 -11.16
C ILE A 106 12.36 11.67 -11.34
N PRO A 107 11.02 11.56 -11.39
CA PRO A 107 10.16 12.73 -11.54
C PRO A 107 10.30 13.73 -10.39
N ILE A 108 10.48 13.25 -9.16
CA ILE A 108 10.67 14.08 -7.98
C ILE A 108 11.99 14.85 -8.08
N VAL A 109 13.07 14.17 -8.43
CA VAL A 109 14.40 14.81 -8.60
C VAL A 109 14.36 15.84 -9.71
N VAL A 110 13.77 15.52 -10.86
CA VAL A 110 13.61 16.47 -11.97
C VAL A 110 12.83 17.72 -11.54
N LEU A 111 11.72 17.55 -10.82
CA LEU A 111 10.94 18.67 -10.30
C LEU A 111 11.72 19.51 -9.29
N ILE A 112 12.50 18.89 -8.42
CA ILE A 112 13.36 19.59 -7.46
C ILE A 112 14.43 20.39 -8.22
N LEU A 113 15.11 19.79 -9.19
CA LEU A 113 16.17 20.45 -9.97
C LEU A 113 15.65 21.66 -10.75
N ILE A 114 14.47 21.54 -11.39
CA ILE A 114 13.83 22.67 -12.09
C ILE A 114 13.51 23.82 -11.12
N ASN A 115 13.25 23.51 -9.84
CA ASN A 115 12.78 24.48 -8.86
C ASN A 115 13.86 24.96 -7.87
N ILE A 116 15.08 24.44 -7.93
CA ILE A 116 16.16 24.78 -6.98
C ILE A 116 16.33 26.28 -6.82
N LYS A 117 16.27 27.06 -7.91
CA LYS A 117 16.43 28.54 -7.89
C LYS A 117 15.24 29.28 -7.27
N ASN A 118 14.10 28.65 -7.14
CA ASN A 118 12.84 29.28 -6.72
C ASN A 118 12.29 28.72 -5.39
N PHE A 119 13.08 27.91 -4.68
CA PHE A 119 12.63 27.17 -3.49
C PHE A 119 12.53 28.10 -2.27
N ASN A 120 11.41 28.77 -2.13
CA ASN A 120 11.13 29.61 -0.96
C ASN A 120 10.20 28.86 0.00
N PHE A 121 10.73 28.45 1.15
CA PHE A 121 10.07 27.56 2.13
C PHE A 121 8.89 28.19 2.86
N LYS A 122 8.59 29.46 2.63
CA LYS A 122 7.66 30.29 3.44
C LYS A 122 6.19 30.26 3.00
N TYR A 123 5.74 29.36 2.11
CA TYR A 123 4.38 29.42 1.60
C TYR A 123 3.37 28.56 2.36
N HIS A 124 2.28 29.21 2.78
CA HIS A 124 1.08 28.61 3.35
C HIS A 124 0.27 27.89 2.24
N LEU A 125 0.27 26.57 2.25
CA LEU A 125 -0.73 25.77 1.54
C LEU A 125 -2.13 26.15 2.05
N ARG A 126 -3.08 26.34 1.15
CA ARG A 126 -4.47 26.65 1.49
C ARG A 126 -4.98 25.52 2.41
N LYS A 127 -5.26 25.87 3.67
CA LYS A 127 -5.48 24.93 4.79
C LYS A 127 -6.41 23.73 4.50
N THR A 128 -7.41 23.92 3.64
CA THR A 128 -8.40 22.89 3.29
C THR A 128 -7.87 21.81 2.34
N ASN A 129 -7.00 22.17 1.41
CA ASN A 129 -6.44 21.18 0.46
C ASN A 129 -5.27 20.41 1.06
N PHE A 130 -4.56 21.04 2.01
CA PHE A 130 -3.43 20.41 2.67
C PHE A 130 -3.82 19.19 3.50
N ASN A 131 -4.92 19.25 4.24
CA ASN A 131 -5.37 18.14 5.07
C ASN A 131 -5.76 16.92 4.23
N ILE A 132 -6.43 17.12 3.10
CA ILE A 132 -6.78 16.01 2.17
C ILE A 132 -5.51 15.43 1.55
N LEU A 133 -4.59 16.27 1.13
CA LEU A 133 -3.33 15.85 0.54
C LEU A 133 -2.45 15.09 1.54
N LEU A 134 -2.39 15.56 2.79
CA LEU A 134 -1.71 14.87 3.88
C LEU A 134 -2.33 13.48 4.14
N LEU A 135 -3.66 13.40 4.15
CA LEU A 135 -4.36 12.12 4.33
C LEU A 135 -4.00 11.12 3.22
N ILE A 136 -3.98 11.57 1.96
CA ILE A 136 -3.56 10.74 0.83
C ILE A 136 -2.11 10.26 1.00
N GLY A 137 -1.21 11.17 1.39
CA GLY A 137 0.18 10.83 1.66
C GLY A 137 0.35 9.81 2.79
N LEU A 138 -0.41 9.97 3.87
CA LEU A 138 -0.42 9.03 5.00
C LEU A 138 -0.95 7.65 4.58
N ILE A 139 -2.02 7.60 3.79
CA ILE A 139 -2.56 6.32 3.26
C ILE A 139 -1.50 5.63 2.40
N GLY A 140 -0.84 6.34 1.50
CA GLY A 140 0.23 5.79 0.67
C GLY A 140 1.40 5.26 1.51
N PHE A 141 1.87 6.04 2.49
CA PHE A 141 2.97 5.65 3.36
C PHE A 141 2.63 4.45 4.25
N LEU A 142 1.49 4.50 4.94
CA LEU A 142 1.04 3.39 5.81
C LEU A 142 0.74 2.13 5.00
N GLY A 143 0.10 2.27 3.84
CA GLY A 143 -0.15 1.16 2.94
C GLY A 143 1.13 0.52 2.45
N PHE A 144 2.15 1.30 2.08
CA PHE A 144 3.47 0.79 1.72
C PHE A 144 4.14 0.05 2.89
N PHE A 145 4.10 0.62 4.09
CA PHE A 145 4.70 0.01 5.27
C PHE A 145 4.03 -1.34 5.64
N ILE A 146 2.70 -1.38 5.64
CA ILE A 146 1.94 -2.61 5.90
C ILE A 146 2.23 -3.66 4.82
N TRP A 147 2.22 -3.25 3.54
CA TRP A 147 2.57 -4.14 2.44
C TRP A 147 3.97 -4.74 2.63
N PHE A 148 4.97 -3.90 2.86
CA PHE A 148 6.36 -4.36 2.97
C PHE A 148 6.56 -5.33 4.13
N THR A 149 5.95 -5.07 5.28
CA THR A 149 6.13 -5.91 6.48
C THR A 149 5.33 -7.23 6.41
N ARG A 150 4.15 -7.18 5.78
CA ARG A 150 3.22 -8.32 5.79
C ARG A 150 3.33 -9.21 4.55
N SER A 151 3.31 -8.60 3.38
CA SER A 151 3.23 -9.34 2.12
C SER A 151 3.95 -8.58 0.99
N PRO A 152 5.30 -8.59 0.97
CA PRO A 152 6.09 -7.76 0.08
C PRO A 152 6.12 -8.29 -1.37
N VAL A 153 4.97 -8.61 -1.94
CA VAL A 153 4.82 -8.91 -3.36
C VAL A 153 4.79 -7.58 -4.12
N ILE A 154 5.75 -7.35 -5.00
CA ILE A 154 5.99 -6.02 -5.64
C ILE A 154 4.73 -5.44 -6.27
N ARG A 155 4.01 -6.22 -7.08
CA ARG A 155 2.77 -5.78 -7.75
C ARG A 155 1.71 -5.20 -6.82
N PHE A 156 1.69 -5.59 -5.55
CA PHE A 156 0.75 -5.07 -4.56
C PHE A 156 1.26 -3.82 -3.84
N GLY A 157 2.58 -3.62 -3.81
CA GLY A 157 3.22 -2.46 -3.18
C GLY A 157 3.32 -1.24 -4.08
N ILE A 158 3.43 -1.46 -5.39
CA ILE A 158 3.57 -0.41 -6.40
C ILE A 158 2.48 0.67 -6.29
N PRO A 159 1.18 0.35 -6.17
CA PRO A 159 0.15 1.36 -6.03
C PRO A 159 0.38 2.33 -4.86
N TYR A 160 0.86 1.84 -3.73
CA TYR A 160 1.14 2.68 -2.56
C TYR A 160 2.35 3.61 -2.79
N LEU A 161 3.39 3.12 -3.48
CA LEU A 161 4.52 3.95 -3.90
C LEU A 161 4.06 5.06 -4.84
N TYR A 162 3.20 4.77 -5.82
CA TYR A 162 2.69 5.78 -6.74
C TYR A 162 1.77 6.79 -6.06
N VAL A 163 0.90 6.36 -5.14
CA VAL A 163 0.07 7.28 -4.34
C VAL A 163 0.95 8.23 -3.52
N PHE A 164 1.99 7.71 -2.89
CA PHE A 164 2.93 8.52 -2.12
C PHE A 164 3.76 9.46 -3.01
N SER A 165 4.21 8.99 -4.19
CA SER A 165 4.88 9.82 -5.20
C SER A 165 4.00 10.97 -5.66
N PHE A 166 2.76 10.67 -6.01
CA PHE A 166 1.79 11.66 -6.46
C PHE A 166 1.54 12.74 -5.40
N PHE A 167 1.47 12.36 -4.14
CA PHE A 167 1.42 13.29 -3.02
C PHE A 167 2.60 14.26 -3.02
N ILE A 168 3.84 13.75 -3.15
CA ILE A 168 5.05 14.57 -3.17
C ILE A 168 5.07 15.48 -4.40
N VAL A 169 4.74 14.95 -5.57
CA VAL A 169 4.68 15.70 -6.84
C VAL A 169 3.69 16.87 -6.75
N ILE A 170 2.49 16.63 -6.21
CA ILE A 170 1.51 17.72 -6.03
C ILE A 170 2.05 18.79 -5.08
N LEU A 171 2.68 18.41 -3.97
CA LEU A 171 3.29 19.37 -3.05
C LEU A 171 4.35 20.24 -3.74
N LEU A 172 5.13 19.65 -4.64
CA LEU A 172 6.15 20.37 -5.39
C LEU A 172 5.53 21.29 -6.44
N ILE A 173 4.52 20.83 -7.18
CA ILE A 173 3.83 21.61 -8.24
C ILE A 173 3.07 22.79 -7.63
N ASP A 174 2.35 22.64 -6.55
CA ASP A 174 1.63 23.74 -5.88
C ASP A 174 2.58 24.89 -5.54
N ARG A 175 3.80 24.57 -5.14
CA ARG A 175 4.84 25.59 -4.90
C ARG A 175 5.29 26.32 -6.15
N ILE A 176 5.38 25.63 -7.30
CA ILE A 176 5.81 26.20 -8.58
C ILE A 176 4.79 27.21 -9.11
N VAL A 177 3.52 26.85 -9.09
CA VAL A 177 2.42 27.67 -9.64
C VAL A 177 2.25 28.97 -8.85
N ILE A 178 2.44 28.93 -7.55
CA ILE A 178 2.32 30.11 -6.66
C ILE A 178 3.45 31.11 -6.96
N ILE A 179 4.69 30.64 -7.17
CA ILE A 179 5.84 31.51 -7.47
C ILE A 179 5.65 32.25 -8.80
N LYS A 180 5.09 31.60 -9.82
CA LYS A 180 4.80 32.26 -11.10
C LYS A 180 3.73 33.35 -10.99
N LYS A 181 2.72 33.18 -10.12
CA LYS A 181 1.67 34.20 -9.91
C LYS A 181 2.15 35.45 -9.16
N ILE A 182 3.27 35.37 -8.46
CA ILE A 182 3.81 36.53 -7.70
C ILE A 182 4.77 37.37 -8.56
N LYS A 183 5.27 36.84 -9.68
CA LYS A 183 6.18 37.56 -10.59
C LYS A 183 5.46 38.34 -11.69
N PHE A 184 4.13 38.35 -11.74
CA PHE A 184 3.26 39.18 -12.59
C PHE A 184 2.49 40.18 -11.73
#